data_cea701975779bd3b0d279e8ff173729a
#
_entry.id   cea701975779bd3b0d279e8ff173729a
#
_cell.length_a   1.000
_cell.length_b   1.000
_cell.length_c   1.000
_cell.angle_alpha   90.00
_cell.angle_beta   90.00
_cell.angle_gamma   90.00
#
_symmetry.space_group_name_H-M   'P 1'
#
loop_
_entity.id
_entity.type
_entity.pdbx_description
1 polymer ?
#
loop_
_entity_poly.entity_id
_entity_poly.type
_entity_poly.pdbx_seq_one_letter_code
_entity_poly.pdbx_strand_id
1 'polypeptide(L)'
;VVNKEAGMNVHPTPWIEWKTGTLVNALLYHCKEKLPVISGEERPGIVHRLDKDTSGAIMIAKNDTMMKYLSTLIKERKVKKYYLAIVSGIFQDASFTITSEIGRHPTDRIKMTTQSPLNPKHAITHGEVIGYIHNRYSVLKIDLETGRTHQIRVHLASIGSQIIGDKVYGNPHINKQ
;
A
#
# COMPACT_ATOMS: atom_id res chain seq x y z
N VAL A 1 -14.67 -4.04 -8.55
CA VAL A 1 -13.95 -3.65 -7.34
C VAL A 1 -14.08 -4.76 -6.32
N VAL A 2 -13.00 -5.06 -5.61
CA VAL A 2 -12.94 -6.07 -4.54
C VAL A 2 -12.53 -5.40 -3.24
N ASN A 3 -13.17 -5.74 -2.13
CA ASN A 3 -12.69 -5.40 -0.80
C ASN A 3 -11.70 -6.50 -0.37
N LYS A 4 -10.39 -6.21 -0.44
CA LYS A 4 -9.35 -7.16 -0.05
C LYS A 4 -9.23 -7.21 1.48
N GLU A 5 -9.20 -8.38 2.04
CA GLU A 5 -8.92 -8.59 3.46
C GLU A 5 -7.43 -8.37 3.77
N ALA A 6 -7.13 -8.00 5.03
CA ALA A 6 -5.77 -8.01 5.56
C ALA A 6 -5.24 -9.46 5.64
N GLY A 7 -3.92 -9.62 5.49
CA GLY A 7 -3.28 -10.94 5.49
C GLY A 7 -3.20 -11.62 4.12
N MET A 8 -3.93 -11.13 3.11
CA MET A 8 -3.94 -11.69 1.76
C MET A 8 -2.97 -10.95 0.83
N ASN A 9 -2.08 -11.66 0.14
CA ASN A 9 -1.28 -11.11 -0.94
C ASN A 9 -2.14 -10.84 -2.18
N VAL A 10 -1.84 -9.77 -2.93
CA VAL A 10 -2.56 -9.46 -4.18
C VAL A 10 -2.18 -10.45 -5.29
N HIS A 11 -0.91 -10.76 -5.46
CA HIS A 11 -0.41 -11.67 -6.49
C HIS A 11 0.73 -12.52 -5.95
N PRO A 12 1.04 -13.67 -6.59
CA PRO A 12 2.21 -14.47 -6.25
C PRO A 12 3.49 -13.62 -6.32
N THR A 13 4.44 -13.93 -5.48
CA THR A 13 5.78 -13.31 -5.50
C THR A 13 6.82 -14.41 -5.72
N PRO A 14 7.94 -14.13 -6.41
CA PRO A 14 8.97 -15.13 -6.70
C PRO A 14 9.55 -15.82 -5.46
N TRP A 15 9.39 -15.19 -4.30
CA TRP A 15 9.97 -15.63 -3.03
C TRP A 15 9.01 -16.44 -2.17
N ILE A 16 7.76 -16.65 -2.60
CA ILE A 16 6.78 -17.46 -1.89
C ILE A 16 6.68 -18.80 -2.60
N GLU A 17 7.02 -19.85 -1.91
CA GLU A 17 7.00 -21.24 -2.36
C GLU A 17 5.61 -21.67 -2.88
N TRP A 18 4.55 -21.07 -2.32
CA TRP A 18 3.16 -21.33 -2.66
C TRP A 18 2.60 -20.24 -3.57
N LYS A 19 2.41 -20.56 -4.83
CA LYS A 19 1.75 -19.66 -5.82
C LYS A 19 0.22 -19.57 -5.63
N THR A 20 -0.31 -19.97 -4.46
CA THR A 20 -1.74 -20.06 -4.16
C THR A 20 -2.13 -19.13 -3.00
N GLY A 21 -3.43 -18.94 -2.75
CA GLY A 21 -3.94 -18.13 -1.65
C GLY A 21 -3.79 -16.62 -1.86
N THR A 22 -3.62 -16.16 -3.09
CA THR A 22 -3.58 -14.74 -3.42
C THR A 22 -4.90 -14.26 -4.00
N LEU A 23 -5.12 -12.94 -4.01
CA LEU A 23 -6.30 -12.36 -4.66
C LEU A 23 -6.38 -12.75 -6.14
N VAL A 24 -5.25 -12.83 -6.85
CA VAL A 24 -5.20 -13.26 -8.25
C VAL A 24 -5.75 -14.67 -8.42
N ASN A 25 -5.42 -15.61 -7.52
CA ASN A 25 -5.96 -16.98 -7.59
C ASN A 25 -7.49 -16.98 -7.45
N ALA A 26 -8.04 -16.23 -6.50
CA ALA A 26 -9.48 -16.09 -6.31
C ALA A 26 -10.16 -15.44 -7.54
N LEU A 27 -9.52 -14.42 -8.13
CA LEU A 27 -10.02 -13.73 -9.32
C LEU A 27 -10.03 -14.64 -10.56
N LEU A 28 -8.98 -15.43 -10.78
CA LEU A 28 -8.93 -16.40 -11.88
C LEU A 28 -10.05 -17.44 -11.75
N TYR A 29 -10.25 -17.97 -10.57
CA TYR A 29 -11.36 -18.89 -10.31
C TYR A 29 -12.72 -18.24 -10.56
N HIS A 30 -12.96 -17.04 -10.02
CA HIS A 30 -14.23 -16.30 -10.17
C HIS A 30 -14.50 -15.90 -11.63
N CYS A 31 -13.48 -15.44 -12.36
CA CYS A 31 -13.59 -14.99 -13.75
C CYS A 31 -13.37 -16.11 -14.76
N LYS A 32 -13.27 -17.37 -14.34
CA LYS A 32 -13.05 -18.54 -15.22
C LYS A 32 -11.87 -18.31 -16.17
N GLU A 33 -10.74 -17.83 -15.62
CA GLU A 33 -9.49 -17.54 -16.34
C GLU A 33 -9.59 -16.48 -17.44
N LYS A 34 -10.71 -15.76 -17.53
CA LYS A 34 -10.95 -14.69 -18.54
C LYS A 34 -10.50 -13.31 -18.07
N LEU A 35 -9.26 -13.19 -17.58
CA LEU A 35 -8.70 -11.92 -17.18
C LEU A 35 -7.59 -11.46 -18.14
N PRO A 36 -7.44 -10.14 -18.36
CA PRO A 36 -6.37 -9.62 -19.21
C PRO A 36 -4.99 -9.89 -18.60
N VAL A 37 -4.06 -10.34 -19.43
CA VAL A 37 -2.68 -10.68 -19.05
C VAL A 37 -1.64 -9.66 -19.51
N ILE A 38 -2.05 -8.49 -19.96
CA ILE A 38 -1.16 -7.42 -20.47
C ILE A 38 -0.10 -7.01 -19.44
N SER A 39 -0.42 -7.11 -18.14
CA SER A 39 0.53 -6.83 -17.04
C SER A 39 1.42 -8.03 -16.66
N GLY A 40 1.41 -9.08 -17.47
CA GLY A 40 2.09 -10.35 -17.23
C GLY A 40 1.16 -11.43 -16.65
N GLU A 41 1.50 -12.68 -16.90
CA GLU A 41 0.73 -13.86 -16.52
C GLU A 41 0.55 -14.01 -14.99
N GLU A 42 1.45 -13.44 -14.20
CA GLU A 42 1.37 -13.48 -12.75
C GLU A 42 0.40 -12.43 -12.15
N ARG A 43 -0.09 -11.48 -12.96
CA ARG A 43 -0.89 -10.33 -12.51
C ARG A 43 -2.12 -10.05 -13.38
N PRO A 44 -2.89 -11.07 -13.77
CA PRO A 44 -4.03 -10.88 -14.65
C PRO A 44 -5.05 -9.93 -14.01
N GLY A 45 -5.46 -8.91 -14.77
CA GLY A 45 -6.44 -7.91 -14.33
C GLY A 45 -5.99 -6.92 -13.26
N ILE A 46 -4.75 -7.00 -12.76
CA ILE A 46 -4.24 -6.17 -11.65
C ILE A 46 -3.68 -4.85 -12.19
N VAL A 47 -4.32 -3.74 -11.87
CA VAL A 47 -3.92 -2.37 -12.25
C VAL A 47 -3.20 -1.62 -11.12
N HIS A 48 -3.42 -2.00 -9.87
CA HIS A 48 -2.70 -1.50 -8.67
C HIS A 48 -2.71 -2.57 -7.58
N ARG A 49 -2.01 -2.29 -6.48
CA ARG A 49 -1.93 -3.26 -5.37
C ARG A 49 -2.04 -2.59 -4.02
N LEU A 50 -2.46 -3.38 -3.03
CA LEU A 50 -2.32 -3.12 -1.61
C LEU A 50 -1.24 -4.05 -1.02
N ASP A 51 -0.64 -3.65 0.08
CA ASP A 51 0.25 -4.52 0.84
C ASP A 51 -0.53 -5.71 1.43
N LYS A 52 0.16 -6.78 1.81
CA LYS A 52 -0.45 -7.99 2.36
C LYS A 52 -1.42 -7.68 3.51
N ASP A 53 -0.95 -6.92 4.50
CA ASP A 53 -1.71 -6.65 5.71
C ASP A 53 -2.59 -5.38 5.63
N THR A 54 -2.65 -4.73 4.46
CA THR A 54 -3.57 -3.63 4.17
C THR A 54 -4.87 -4.17 3.60
N SER A 55 -5.99 -3.85 4.23
CA SER A 55 -7.34 -4.12 3.70
C SER A 55 -7.84 -2.95 2.85
N GLY A 56 -8.87 -3.20 2.04
CA GLY A 56 -9.59 -2.15 1.32
C GLY A 56 -9.81 -2.41 -0.17
N ALA A 57 -10.26 -1.38 -0.88
CA ALA A 57 -10.71 -1.46 -2.25
C ALA A 57 -9.57 -1.69 -3.25
N ILE A 58 -9.72 -2.68 -4.09
CA ILE A 58 -8.86 -2.96 -5.24
C ILE A 58 -9.70 -2.97 -6.52
N MET A 59 -9.28 -2.21 -7.52
CA MET A 59 -9.86 -2.23 -8.85
C MET A 59 -9.24 -3.36 -9.67
N ILE A 60 -10.10 -4.11 -10.37
CA ILE A 60 -9.70 -5.22 -11.23
C ILE A 60 -10.25 -4.95 -12.63
N ALA A 61 -9.39 -5.00 -13.63
CA ALA A 61 -9.78 -4.97 -15.03
C ALA A 61 -10.26 -6.36 -15.47
N LYS A 62 -11.43 -6.44 -16.12
CA LYS A 62 -12.01 -7.70 -16.60
C LYS A 62 -11.75 -7.96 -18.09
N ASN A 63 -11.19 -6.98 -18.80
CA ASN A 63 -10.80 -7.08 -20.21
C ASN A 63 -9.66 -6.11 -20.53
N ASP A 64 -9.05 -6.28 -21.71
CA ASP A 64 -7.88 -5.52 -22.14
C ASP A 64 -8.17 -4.02 -22.28
N THR A 65 -9.35 -3.65 -22.74
CA THR A 65 -9.75 -2.23 -22.87
C THR A 65 -9.76 -1.54 -21.52
N MET A 66 -10.40 -2.14 -20.52
CA MET A 66 -10.42 -1.61 -19.15
C MET A 66 -9.04 -1.65 -18.50
N MET A 67 -8.22 -2.66 -18.81
CA MET A 67 -6.85 -2.74 -18.31
C MET A 67 -6.02 -1.54 -18.76
N LYS A 68 -6.05 -1.23 -20.06
CA LYS A 68 -5.35 -0.06 -20.64
C LYS A 68 -5.90 1.25 -20.07
N TYR A 69 -7.22 1.40 -20.02
CA TYR A 69 -7.87 2.61 -19.52
C TYR A 69 -7.53 2.89 -18.06
N LEU A 70 -7.73 1.93 -17.17
CA LEU A 70 -7.43 2.09 -15.74
C LEU A 70 -5.94 2.30 -15.47
N SER A 71 -5.07 1.58 -16.19
CA SER A 71 -3.61 1.77 -16.08
C SER A 71 -3.19 3.19 -16.48
N THR A 72 -3.81 3.75 -17.52
CA THR A 72 -3.58 5.13 -17.95
C THR A 72 -4.04 6.12 -16.88
N LEU A 73 -5.25 5.98 -16.34
CA LEU A 73 -5.77 6.85 -15.28
C LEU A 73 -4.87 6.84 -14.03
N ILE A 74 -4.37 5.66 -13.65
CA ILE A 74 -3.46 5.52 -12.50
C ILE A 74 -2.10 6.19 -12.80
N LYS A 75 -1.54 5.98 -14.00
CA LYS A 75 -0.28 6.59 -14.44
C LYS A 75 -0.38 8.12 -14.47
N GLU A 76 -1.51 8.64 -14.92
CA GLU A 76 -1.80 10.08 -15.00
C GLU A 76 -2.25 10.68 -13.65
N ARG A 77 -2.27 9.89 -12.58
CA ARG A 77 -2.71 10.30 -11.23
C ARG A 77 -4.16 10.82 -11.18
N LYS A 78 -5.01 10.38 -12.10
CA LYS A 78 -6.43 10.74 -12.16
C LYS A 78 -7.30 9.92 -11.20
N VAL A 79 -6.76 8.85 -10.62
CA VAL A 79 -7.43 8.04 -9.59
C VAL A 79 -7.00 8.53 -8.22
N LYS A 80 -7.94 9.06 -7.45
CA LYS A 80 -7.71 9.42 -6.05
C LYS A 80 -7.63 8.17 -5.19
N LYS A 81 -6.66 8.14 -4.28
CA LYS A 81 -6.39 6.98 -3.39
C LYS A 81 -6.37 7.45 -1.95
N TYR A 82 -7.43 7.15 -1.24
CA TYR A 82 -7.57 7.48 0.17
C TYR A 82 -7.37 6.25 1.05
N TYR A 83 -6.65 6.45 2.15
CA TYR A 83 -6.42 5.41 3.16
C TYR A 83 -6.76 5.96 4.53
N LEU A 84 -7.11 5.07 5.45
CA LEU A 84 -7.18 5.35 6.88
C LEU A 84 -5.98 4.70 7.56
N ALA A 85 -5.35 5.42 8.48
CA ALA A 85 -4.26 4.90 9.29
C ALA A 85 -4.43 5.33 10.75
N ILE A 86 -4.21 4.40 11.68
CA ILE A 86 -4.07 4.70 13.10
C ILE A 86 -2.58 4.66 13.40
N VAL A 87 -2.06 5.75 13.96
CA VAL A 87 -0.63 5.92 14.20
C VAL A 87 -0.33 6.24 15.65
N SER A 88 0.89 5.93 16.07
CA SER A 88 1.41 6.30 17.39
C SER A 88 1.66 7.80 17.47
N GLY A 89 1.35 8.38 18.63
CA GLY A 89 1.54 9.81 18.90
C GLY A 89 0.35 10.67 18.47
N ILE A 90 0.43 11.91 18.91
CA ILE A 90 -0.59 12.95 18.67
C ILE A 90 -0.01 13.97 17.70
N PHE A 91 -0.60 14.09 16.54
CA PHE A 91 -0.30 15.15 15.60
C PHE A 91 -0.85 16.48 16.13
N GLN A 92 -0.02 17.52 16.13
CA GLN A 92 -0.44 18.86 16.55
C GLN A 92 -1.09 19.63 15.40
N ASP A 93 -0.57 19.44 14.17
CA ASP A 93 -1.13 20.06 12.98
C ASP A 93 -2.29 19.23 12.43
N ALA A 94 -3.35 19.92 11.99
CA ALA A 94 -4.53 19.28 11.40
C ALA A 94 -4.23 18.56 10.07
N SER A 95 -3.18 18.98 9.36
CA SER A 95 -2.75 18.38 8.10
C SER A 95 -1.23 18.45 7.93
N PHE A 96 -0.69 17.55 7.14
CA PHE A 96 0.75 17.50 6.84
C PHE A 96 1.02 16.95 5.44
N THR A 97 2.22 17.22 4.96
CA THR A 97 2.74 16.61 3.72
C THR A 97 4.13 16.06 3.97
N ILE A 98 4.33 14.79 3.60
CA ILE A 98 5.66 14.17 3.64
C ILE A 98 6.13 13.99 2.20
N THR A 99 7.26 14.61 1.89
CA THR A 99 7.93 14.53 0.59
C THR A 99 9.33 13.97 0.80
N SER A 100 9.64 12.84 0.20
CA SER A 100 10.97 12.23 0.28
C SER A 100 11.20 11.27 -0.89
N GLU A 101 12.40 10.74 -0.97
CA GLU A 101 12.72 9.61 -1.82
C GLU A 101 12.55 8.30 -1.04
N ILE A 102 11.92 7.31 -1.67
CA ILE A 102 11.77 5.95 -1.12
C ILE A 102 12.45 4.96 -2.06
N GLY A 103 13.27 4.09 -1.48
CA GLY A 103 13.89 2.99 -2.19
C GLY A 103 14.11 1.77 -1.29
N ARG A 104 14.78 0.75 -1.83
CA ARG A 104 15.11 -0.46 -1.06
C ARG A 104 16.07 -0.13 0.08
N HIS A 105 15.83 -0.75 1.23
CA HIS A 105 16.78 -0.67 2.33
C HIS A 105 18.10 -1.38 1.94
N PRO A 106 19.28 -0.80 2.24
CA PRO A 106 20.56 -1.35 1.77
C PRO A 106 20.85 -2.79 2.23
N THR A 107 20.41 -3.15 3.43
CA THR A 107 20.72 -4.45 4.05
C THR A 107 19.49 -5.31 4.33
N ASP A 108 18.31 -4.71 4.55
CA ASP A 108 17.08 -5.44 4.84
C ASP A 108 16.21 -5.53 3.56
N ARG A 109 16.21 -6.71 2.94
CA ARG A 109 15.49 -6.96 1.67
C ARG A 109 13.97 -6.81 1.77
N ILE A 110 13.40 -6.88 2.97
CA ILE A 110 11.95 -6.76 3.19
C ILE A 110 11.54 -5.30 3.27
N LYS A 111 12.46 -4.41 3.70
CA LYS A 111 12.17 -3.01 3.99
C LYS A 111 12.42 -2.08 2.79
N MET A 112 11.62 -1.02 2.78
CA MET A 112 11.89 0.21 2.07
C MET A 112 12.38 1.25 3.08
N THR A 113 13.07 2.29 2.61
CA THR A 113 13.60 3.35 3.48
C THR A 113 13.62 4.70 2.77
N THR A 114 13.62 5.77 3.57
CA THR A 114 13.92 7.14 3.13
C THR A 114 15.36 7.54 3.43
N GLN A 115 16.08 6.73 4.21
CA GLN A 115 17.48 6.96 4.60
C GLN A 115 18.41 6.15 3.69
N SER A 116 19.22 6.85 2.88
CA SER A 116 20.16 6.24 1.93
C SER A 116 19.54 5.09 1.11
N PRO A 117 18.40 5.31 0.45
CA PRO A 117 17.69 4.25 -0.26
C PRO A 117 18.44 3.80 -1.52
N LEU A 118 18.39 2.50 -1.81
CA LEU A 118 18.82 1.97 -3.10
C LEU A 118 17.73 2.19 -4.15
N ASN A 119 18.11 2.67 -5.35
CA ASN A 119 17.18 3.00 -6.44
C ASN A 119 16.02 3.92 -5.98
N PRO A 120 16.33 5.10 -5.45
CA PRO A 120 15.36 6.01 -4.89
C PRO A 120 14.31 6.47 -5.92
N LYS A 121 13.09 6.66 -5.46
CA LYS A 121 12.00 7.21 -6.26
C LYS A 121 11.23 8.23 -5.44
N HIS A 122 11.00 9.39 -6.03
CA HIS A 122 10.23 10.45 -5.41
C HIS A 122 8.84 9.99 -4.95
N ALA A 123 8.46 10.39 -3.74
CA ALA A 123 7.21 10.02 -3.09
C ALA A 123 6.60 11.20 -2.34
N ILE A 124 5.28 11.38 -2.47
CA ILE A 124 4.50 12.42 -1.80
C ILE A 124 3.28 11.78 -1.14
N THR A 125 3.11 12.05 0.14
CA THR A 125 1.97 11.61 0.96
C THR A 125 1.38 12.81 1.68
N HIS A 126 0.08 13.06 1.51
CA HIS A 126 -0.67 14.06 2.25
C HIS A 126 -1.48 13.37 3.35
N GLY A 127 -1.54 13.98 4.51
CA GLY A 127 -2.33 13.48 5.64
C GLY A 127 -3.18 14.57 6.27
N GLU A 128 -4.35 14.17 6.74
CA GLU A 128 -5.30 14.97 7.50
C GLU A 128 -5.66 14.21 8.78
N VAL A 129 -5.59 14.87 9.92
CA VAL A 129 -6.02 14.30 11.20
C VAL A 129 -7.52 14.35 11.28
N ILE A 130 -8.17 13.21 11.38
CA ILE A 130 -9.63 13.11 11.46
C ILE A 130 -10.14 12.68 12.85
N GLY A 131 -9.24 12.39 13.76
CA GLY A 131 -9.60 12.06 15.14
C GLY A 131 -8.43 11.55 15.97
N TYR A 132 -8.72 11.31 17.24
CA TYR A 132 -7.76 10.80 18.22
C TYR A 132 -8.36 9.66 19.03
N ILE A 133 -7.53 8.74 19.46
CA ILE A 133 -7.92 7.61 20.31
C ILE A 133 -7.10 7.66 21.60
N HIS A 134 -7.80 7.71 22.75
CA HIS A 134 -7.22 7.70 24.10
C HIS A 134 -6.10 8.73 24.34
N ASN A 135 -6.11 9.87 23.63
CA ASN A 135 -5.03 10.85 23.67
C ASN A 135 -3.61 10.27 23.47
N ARG A 136 -3.51 9.14 22.77
CA ARG A 136 -2.25 8.43 22.49
C ARG A 136 -2.02 8.18 21.02
N TYR A 137 -3.08 8.11 20.22
CA TYR A 137 -3.04 7.75 18.81
C TYR A 137 -3.79 8.77 17.98
N SER A 138 -3.29 9.05 16.79
CA SER A 138 -4.01 9.85 15.80
C SER A 138 -4.62 8.94 14.74
N VAL A 139 -5.85 9.30 14.32
CA VAL A 139 -6.52 8.68 13.17
C VAL A 139 -6.34 9.61 11.98
N LEU A 140 -5.70 9.10 10.94
CA LEU A 140 -5.32 9.87 9.77
C LEU A 140 -6.10 9.43 8.54
N LYS A 141 -6.56 10.40 7.77
CA LYS A 141 -6.94 10.22 6.37
C LYS A 141 -5.75 10.58 5.50
N ILE A 142 -5.31 9.65 4.67
CA ILE A 142 -4.12 9.79 3.83
C ILE A 142 -4.54 9.88 2.36
N ASP A 143 -4.05 10.88 1.64
CA ASP A 143 -4.15 10.99 0.18
C ASP A 143 -2.76 10.73 -0.44
N LEU A 144 -2.69 9.76 -1.35
CA LEU A 144 -1.46 9.40 -2.05
C LEU A 144 -1.37 10.04 -3.42
N GLU A 145 -0.45 10.98 -3.59
CA GLU A 145 -0.09 11.50 -4.91
C GLU A 145 0.74 10.48 -5.71
N THR A 146 1.62 9.77 -5.04
CA THR A 146 2.44 8.68 -5.60
C THR A 146 2.07 7.34 -4.96
N GLY A 147 2.52 6.21 -5.53
CA GLY A 147 2.23 4.87 -5.00
C GLY A 147 3.48 3.99 -4.97
N ARG A 148 4.45 4.30 -4.10
CA ARG A 148 5.65 3.48 -3.91
C ARG A 148 5.35 2.33 -2.94
N THR A 149 6.13 1.27 -3.05
CA THR A 149 6.03 0.12 -2.12
C THR A 149 6.17 0.61 -0.69
N HIS A 150 5.25 0.20 0.19
CA HIS A 150 5.21 0.56 1.61
C HIS A 150 5.17 2.07 1.90
N GLN A 151 4.78 2.92 0.94
CA GLN A 151 4.96 4.37 1.02
C GLN A 151 4.40 4.99 2.31
N ILE A 152 3.12 4.76 2.63
CA ILE A 152 2.49 5.32 3.84
C ILE A 152 3.24 4.87 5.08
N ARG A 153 3.58 3.60 5.16
CA ARG A 153 4.24 2.95 6.28
C ARG A 153 5.63 3.53 6.54
N VAL A 154 6.42 3.69 5.48
CA VAL A 154 7.78 4.27 5.53
C VAL A 154 7.75 5.75 5.85
N HIS A 155 6.88 6.53 5.20
CA HIS A 155 6.75 7.96 5.45
C HIS A 155 6.34 8.25 6.90
N LEU A 156 5.30 7.58 7.40
CA LEU A 156 4.86 7.78 8.78
C LEU A 156 5.91 7.33 9.80
N ALA A 157 6.60 6.23 9.53
CA ALA A 157 7.72 5.79 10.37
C ALA A 157 8.91 6.79 10.36
N SER A 158 9.19 7.43 9.22
CA SER A 158 10.29 8.39 9.10
C SER A 158 10.10 9.67 9.92
N ILE A 159 8.86 10.00 10.26
CA ILE A 159 8.50 11.13 11.14
C ILE A 159 8.19 10.69 12.58
N GLY A 160 8.47 9.43 12.94
CA GLY A 160 8.25 8.90 14.29
C GLY A 160 6.81 8.49 14.62
N SER A 161 5.88 8.58 13.68
CA SER A 161 4.46 8.25 13.86
C SER A 161 4.09 6.92 13.18
N GLN A 162 4.60 5.82 13.74
CA GLN A 162 4.42 4.49 13.14
C GLN A 162 2.95 4.03 13.17
N ILE A 163 2.55 3.30 12.13
CA ILE A 163 1.22 2.67 12.06
C ILE A 163 1.11 1.59 13.14
N ILE A 164 0.02 1.61 13.89
CA ILE A 164 -0.27 0.62 14.92
C ILE A 164 -0.47 -0.76 14.28
N GLY A 165 0.15 -1.78 14.84
CA GLY A 165 0.08 -3.15 14.33
C GLY A 165 1.00 -3.44 13.15
N ASP A 166 1.74 -2.46 12.62
CA ASP A 166 2.71 -2.72 11.56
C ASP A 166 3.89 -3.54 12.07
N LYS A 167 4.03 -4.77 11.54
CA LYS A 167 5.07 -5.73 11.99
C LYS A 167 6.47 -5.40 11.48
N VAL A 168 6.60 -4.52 10.48
CA VAL A 168 7.87 -4.21 9.80
C VAL A 168 8.41 -2.84 10.22
N TYR A 169 7.55 -1.84 10.27
CA TYR A 169 7.92 -0.44 10.57
C TYR A 169 7.34 0.06 11.90
N GLY A 170 6.44 -0.70 12.51
CA GLY A 170 5.79 -0.35 13.77
C GLY A 170 6.73 -0.44 14.98
N ASN A 171 6.29 0.17 16.08
CA ASN A 171 7.01 0.08 17.36
C ASN A 171 6.62 -1.22 18.08
N PRO A 172 7.58 -2.15 18.33
CA PRO A 172 7.28 -3.42 18.98
C PRO A 172 6.69 -3.29 20.40
N HIS A 173 7.04 -2.21 21.13
CA HIS A 173 6.51 -1.97 22.48
C HIS A 173 5.06 -1.54 22.45
N ILE A 174 4.65 -0.78 21.42
CA ILE A 174 3.25 -0.33 21.26
C ILE A 174 2.39 -1.47 20.73
N ASN A 175 2.92 -2.29 19.83
CA ASN A 175 2.21 -3.40 19.21
C ASN A 175 1.90 -4.58 20.15
N LYS A 176 2.49 -4.60 21.35
CA LYS A 176 2.26 -5.63 22.38
C LYS A 176 1.18 -5.26 23.41
N GLN A 177 0.70 -4.04 23.38
CA GLN A 177 -0.38 -3.52 24.24
C GLN A 177 -1.74 -3.67 23.54
#